data_5864eee67a40843f6adcd7ac839201aa
#
_entry.id   5864eee67a40843f6adcd7ac839201aa
#
_cell.length_a   1.000
_cell.length_b   1.000
_cell.length_c   1.000
_cell.angle_alpha   90.00
_cell.angle_beta   90.00
_cell.angle_gamma   90.00
#
_symmetry.space_group_name_H-M   'P 1'
#
loop_
_entity.id
_entity.type
_entity.pdbx_description
1 polymer ?
#
loop_
_entity_poly.entity_id
_entity_poly.type
_entity_poly.pdbx_seq_one_letter_code
_entity_poly.pdbx_strand_id
1 'polypeptide(L)'
;MQTKTIFLILLSLVSLNSLAGSKKHSPKHVVHAVTDLSHEFTFYSDHRFHAQYLPKQKAVTNWCNLWNFDFSNANLLILPGCDNRIDYSDKDLTTIKDFLNEGGGVVVLGKTDGKSQNKLLRYFGAEFTGKAQHPLSAKNEFAGFKPEGNGGSTLKLDTPRKWEIIVHNADNQPMMASRKVGKGTLLVASRNLAGSNPNASDSINKEIWRPLLIETASGKAIDPEKRLNDRGIEDLEHNDDHGTFKLSYNDYMKPFAEAMVDVYKRTFPFIEKRIGVPLSPGMASQITLLATDGGGFSSGSVVALAVWWGGFPERDDSMIEFLTHESVHSWVLPYAEVWNEPIATYVGNLVMMDMGYAEEAQKRIQQTIARASKLDPDMNLYNIDGSETGSTGRELNNGEKNNIHWGKTYWIFEQLRKENPDFISEYFKLKREFATREKITKYDINNTVALLSRVMGKDLFPWFNQHGIVVDKKNAEVISGY
;
A
#
# COMPACT_ATOMS: atom_id res chain seq x y z
N MET A 1 8.57 48.67 37.43
CA MET A 1 7.13 48.66 37.25
C MET A 1 6.84 47.87 35.94
N GLN A 2 6.46 46.64 36.09
CA GLN A 2 6.14 45.77 34.96
C GLN A 2 4.61 45.70 34.83
N THR A 3 4.11 46.18 33.71
CA THR A 3 2.69 46.14 33.40
C THR A 3 2.42 44.84 32.65
N LYS A 4 1.73 43.89 33.28
CA LYS A 4 1.25 42.66 32.66
C LYS A 4 -0.01 43.00 31.86
N THR A 5 0.09 42.86 30.54
CA THR A 5 -1.07 42.91 29.65
C THR A 5 -1.74 41.53 29.64
N ILE A 6 -2.93 41.46 30.23
CA ILE A 6 -3.80 40.29 30.22
C ILE A 6 -4.54 40.29 28.86
N PHE A 7 -4.26 39.33 28.01
CA PHE A 7 -5.03 39.05 26.80
C PHE A 7 -6.25 38.21 27.19
N LEU A 8 -7.41 38.87 27.22
CA LEU A 8 -8.70 38.17 27.29
C LEU A 8 -8.99 37.53 25.95
N ILE A 9 -8.85 36.22 25.86
CA ILE A 9 -9.39 35.42 24.74
C ILE A 9 -10.88 35.25 25.02
N LEU A 10 -11.71 36.01 24.31
CA LEU A 10 -13.13 35.72 24.17
C LEU A 10 -13.27 34.44 23.35
N LEU A 11 -13.39 33.30 24.02
CA LEU A 11 -13.97 32.09 23.42
C LEU A 11 -15.43 32.43 23.10
N SER A 12 -15.72 32.59 21.81
CA SER A 12 -17.08 32.54 21.32
C SER A 12 -17.56 31.09 21.54
N LEU A 13 -18.35 30.89 22.56
CA LEU A 13 -19.23 29.76 22.76
C LEU A 13 -20.29 29.79 21.63
N VAL A 14 -19.88 29.39 20.43
CA VAL A 14 -20.84 28.98 19.39
C VAL A 14 -21.43 27.69 19.90
N SER A 15 -22.69 27.76 20.17
CA SER A 15 -23.58 26.76 20.73
C SER A 15 -23.28 25.34 20.28
N LEU A 16 -22.53 24.61 21.09
CA LEU A 16 -22.44 23.14 21.12
C LEU A 16 -23.77 22.46 21.52
N ASN A 17 -24.85 23.24 21.62
CA ASN A 17 -26.17 22.75 22.06
C ASN A 17 -27.03 22.13 20.95
N SER A 18 -26.58 22.09 19.67
CA SER A 18 -27.28 21.36 18.61
C SER A 18 -26.81 19.90 18.42
N LEU A 19 -25.74 19.51 19.09
CA LEU A 19 -25.25 18.10 19.14
C LEU A 19 -25.93 17.29 20.28
N ALA A 20 -26.84 17.88 21.02
CA ALA A 20 -27.51 17.25 22.18
C ALA A 20 -28.59 16.25 21.85
N GLY A 21 -28.83 15.94 20.54
CA GLY A 21 -29.72 14.86 20.10
C GLY A 21 -29.01 13.52 19.86
N SER A 22 -27.70 13.48 19.80
CA SER A 22 -26.94 12.22 19.75
C SER A 22 -27.17 11.54 21.11
N LYS A 23 -27.97 10.47 21.14
CA LYS A 23 -28.02 9.56 22.28
C LYS A 23 -26.58 9.33 22.69
N LYS A 24 -26.16 9.79 23.87
CA LYS A 24 -24.86 9.45 24.47
C LYS A 24 -24.77 7.93 24.48
N HIS A 25 -24.15 7.36 23.45
CA HIS A 25 -23.91 5.94 23.41
C HIS A 25 -22.94 5.62 24.53
N SER A 26 -23.50 5.08 25.58
CA SER A 26 -22.76 4.53 26.72
C SER A 26 -21.72 3.56 26.18
N PRO A 27 -20.49 3.49 26.75
CA PRO A 27 -19.43 2.61 26.28
C PRO A 27 -19.69 1.11 26.49
N LYS A 28 -20.95 0.69 26.50
CA LYS A 28 -21.38 -0.71 26.72
C LYS A 28 -21.24 -1.61 25.49
N HIS A 29 -21.01 -1.08 24.29
CA HIS A 29 -20.88 -1.92 23.10
C HIS A 29 -19.40 -2.07 22.72
N VAL A 30 -18.84 -3.23 23.05
CA VAL A 30 -17.55 -3.66 22.55
C VAL A 30 -17.71 -4.03 21.08
N VAL A 31 -16.79 -3.56 20.25
CA VAL A 31 -16.75 -3.90 18.82
C VAL A 31 -15.58 -4.86 18.59
N HIS A 32 -15.89 -6.00 18.00
CA HIS A 32 -14.91 -6.91 17.44
C HIS A 32 -15.00 -6.83 15.92
N ALA A 33 -14.11 -6.05 15.32
CA ALA A 33 -14.10 -5.74 13.90
C ALA A 33 -13.17 -6.67 13.13
N VAL A 34 -13.65 -7.16 12.00
CA VAL A 34 -12.88 -7.90 11.01
C VAL A 34 -12.80 -7.06 9.75
N THR A 35 -11.61 -6.76 9.28
CA THR A 35 -11.39 -6.14 7.96
C THR A 35 -10.98 -7.22 6.98
N ASP A 36 -11.76 -7.42 5.93
CA ASP A 36 -11.46 -8.39 4.89
C ASP A 36 -10.55 -7.78 3.83
N LEU A 37 -9.34 -8.31 3.71
CA LEU A 37 -8.35 -7.93 2.70
C LEU A 37 -8.20 -8.97 1.58
N SER A 38 -8.98 -10.05 1.61
CA SER A 38 -8.92 -11.11 0.60
C SER A 38 -9.36 -10.63 -0.79
N HIS A 39 -10.16 -9.56 -0.85
CA HIS A 39 -10.62 -8.90 -2.07
C HIS A 39 -10.05 -7.49 -2.24
N GLU A 40 -9.02 -7.13 -1.50
CA GLU A 40 -8.58 -5.74 -1.42
C GLU A 40 -8.23 -5.14 -2.78
N PHE A 41 -8.69 -3.90 -2.99
CA PHE A 41 -8.38 -3.12 -4.18
C PHE A 41 -7.04 -2.37 -4.07
N THR A 42 -6.67 -1.90 -2.88
CA THR A 42 -5.48 -1.04 -2.69
C THR A 42 -4.74 -1.43 -1.42
N PHE A 43 -3.56 -1.95 -1.59
CA PHE A 43 -2.71 -2.51 -0.54
C PHE A 43 -2.43 -1.59 0.67
N TYR A 44 -2.37 -0.27 0.48
CA TYR A 44 -1.83 0.63 1.51
C TYR A 44 -2.84 1.47 2.28
N SER A 45 -4.08 1.61 1.83
CA SER A 45 -4.94 2.66 2.37
C SER A 45 -6.05 2.19 3.29
N ASP A 46 -6.68 1.07 2.99
CA ASP A 46 -7.96 0.74 3.61
C ASP A 46 -7.88 -0.24 4.79
N HIS A 47 -6.81 -1.02 4.90
CA HIS A 47 -6.61 -1.95 6.02
C HIS A 47 -6.45 -1.24 7.38
N ARG A 48 -6.22 0.07 7.39
CA ARG A 48 -6.14 0.86 8.62
C ARG A 48 -7.44 1.53 9.02
N PHE A 49 -8.51 1.35 8.26
CA PHE A 49 -9.80 1.99 8.53
C PHE A 49 -10.30 1.70 9.96
N HIS A 50 -10.29 0.46 10.38
CA HIS A 50 -10.70 0.08 11.73
C HIS A 50 -9.76 0.67 12.81
N ALA A 51 -8.45 0.65 12.57
CA ALA A 51 -7.47 1.22 13.51
C ALA A 51 -7.65 2.73 13.68
N GLN A 52 -7.99 3.43 12.60
CA GLN A 52 -8.22 4.86 12.59
C GLN A 52 -9.46 5.24 13.42
N TYR A 53 -10.55 4.51 13.25
CA TYR A 53 -11.84 4.89 13.84
C TYR A 53 -12.22 4.10 15.09
N LEU A 54 -11.61 2.94 15.32
CA LEU A 54 -11.86 2.06 16.46
C LEU A 54 -10.59 1.73 17.28
N PRO A 55 -9.76 2.71 17.68
CA PRO A 55 -8.41 2.44 18.23
C PRO A 55 -8.40 1.70 19.57
N LYS A 56 -9.53 1.63 20.27
CA LYS A 56 -9.65 0.94 21.59
C LYS A 56 -10.46 -0.36 21.51
N GLN A 57 -10.89 -0.73 20.31
CA GLN A 57 -11.69 -1.93 20.09
C GLN A 57 -10.79 -3.07 19.59
N LYS A 58 -11.26 -4.30 19.73
CA LYS A 58 -10.57 -5.45 19.13
C LYS A 58 -10.82 -5.42 17.63
N ALA A 59 -9.75 -5.46 16.85
CA ALA A 59 -9.82 -5.45 15.41
C ALA A 59 -8.72 -6.35 14.84
N VAL A 60 -9.09 -7.15 13.85
CA VAL A 60 -8.20 -8.07 13.14
C VAL A 60 -8.39 -7.95 11.65
N THR A 61 -7.43 -8.44 10.90
CA THR A 61 -7.47 -8.57 9.44
C THR A 61 -7.69 -10.01 9.00
N ASN A 62 -8.37 -10.18 7.86
CA ASN A 62 -8.53 -11.46 7.20
C ASN A 62 -7.93 -11.40 5.79
N TRP A 63 -6.91 -12.21 5.54
CA TRP A 63 -6.31 -12.38 4.21
C TRP A 63 -6.80 -13.63 3.47
N CYS A 64 -7.47 -14.53 4.18
CA CYS A 64 -8.00 -15.77 3.64
C CYS A 64 -9.38 -15.58 3.00
N ASN A 65 -9.94 -16.64 2.41
CA ASN A 65 -11.31 -16.57 1.92
C ASN A 65 -12.27 -16.17 3.03
N LEU A 66 -13.24 -15.33 2.70
CA LEU A 66 -14.18 -14.78 3.66
C LEU A 66 -14.95 -15.88 4.42
N TRP A 67 -15.32 -16.97 3.75
CA TRP A 67 -16.06 -18.10 4.37
C TRP A 67 -15.19 -18.96 5.32
N ASN A 68 -13.88 -18.80 5.34
CA ASN A 68 -12.97 -19.51 6.25
C ASN A 68 -12.72 -18.75 7.55
N PHE A 69 -13.26 -17.55 7.69
CA PHE A 69 -13.14 -16.78 8.92
C PHE A 69 -14.20 -17.18 9.94
N ASP A 70 -13.81 -17.37 11.21
CA ASP A 70 -14.75 -17.62 12.32
C ASP A 70 -15.36 -16.29 12.81
N PHE A 71 -16.55 -15.97 12.31
CA PHE A 71 -17.31 -14.80 12.72
C PHE A 71 -18.10 -14.96 14.03
N SER A 72 -17.98 -16.09 14.74
CA SER A 72 -18.79 -16.36 15.94
C SER A 72 -18.67 -15.27 17.02
N ASN A 73 -17.48 -14.69 17.16
CA ASN A 73 -17.19 -13.63 18.12
C ASN A 73 -16.84 -12.27 17.47
N ALA A 74 -17.24 -12.07 16.23
CA ALA A 74 -17.18 -10.78 15.53
C ALA A 74 -18.59 -10.16 15.45
N ASN A 75 -18.68 -8.85 15.56
CA ASN A 75 -19.94 -8.12 15.37
C ASN A 75 -19.86 -7.01 14.32
N LEU A 76 -18.68 -6.80 13.72
CA LEU A 76 -18.50 -5.86 12.60
C LEU A 76 -17.59 -6.50 11.53
N LEU A 77 -18.06 -6.51 10.29
CA LEU A 77 -17.28 -6.87 9.12
C LEU A 77 -17.09 -5.63 8.24
N ILE A 78 -15.86 -5.32 7.91
CA ILE A 78 -15.47 -4.20 7.05
C ILE A 78 -14.96 -4.75 5.73
N LEU A 79 -15.58 -4.33 4.64
CA LEU A 79 -15.21 -4.63 3.25
C LEU A 79 -14.67 -3.33 2.62
N PRO A 80 -13.35 -3.07 2.72
CA PRO A 80 -12.77 -1.75 2.41
C PRO A 80 -12.69 -1.44 0.92
N GLY A 81 -12.67 -2.46 0.10
CA GLY A 81 -12.60 -2.35 -1.34
C GLY A 81 -12.53 -3.72 -1.98
N CYS A 82 -12.65 -3.76 -3.31
CA CYS A 82 -12.53 -5.01 -4.05
C CYS A 82 -11.92 -4.74 -5.42
N ASP A 83 -10.97 -5.57 -5.83
CA ASP A 83 -10.47 -5.55 -7.20
C ASP A 83 -11.56 -6.05 -8.16
N ASN A 84 -11.68 -5.37 -9.30
CA ASN A 84 -12.71 -5.69 -10.29
C ASN A 84 -12.51 -7.04 -10.99
N ARG A 85 -11.37 -7.67 -10.83
CA ARG A 85 -11.01 -8.96 -11.40
C ARG A 85 -11.33 -10.13 -10.49
N ILE A 86 -11.71 -9.83 -9.23
CA ILE A 86 -12.15 -10.81 -8.24
C ILE A 86 -13.59 -10.53 -7.88
N ASP A 87 -14.46 -11.45 -8.18
CA ASP A 87 -15.86 -11.35 -7.85
C ASP A 87 -16.14 -11.92 -6.46
N TYR A 88 -17.06 -11.28 -5.74
CA TYR A 88 -17.70 -11.93 -4.60
C TYR A 88 -18.45 -13.17 -5.07
N SER A 89 -18.04 -14.33 -4.59
CA SER A 89 -18.67 -15.62 -4.90
C SER A 89 -20.00 -15.79 -4.18
N ASP A 90 -20.76 -16.81 -4.55
CA ASP A 90 -22.01 -17.15 -3.84
C ASP A 90 -21.75 -17.55 -2.37
N LYS A 91 -20.56 -18.12 -2.09
CA LYS A 91 -20.14 -18.40 -0.71
C LYS A 91 -19.92 -17.10 0.09
N ASP A 92 -19.30 -16.08 -0.51
CA ASP A 92 -19.12 -14.78 0.14
C ASP A 92 -20.45 -14.12 0.43
N LEU A 93 -21.36 -14.09 -0.57
CA LEU A 93 -22.68 -13.52 -0.42
C LEU A 93 -23.48 -14.23 0.69
N THR A 94 -23.37 -15.56 0.77
CA THR A 94 -24.00 -16.36 1.82
C THR A 94 -23.40 -16.02 3.19
N THR A 95 -22.07 -16.01 3.31
CA THR A 95 -21.36 -15.67 4.56
C THR A 95 -21.76 -14.28 5.07
N ILE A 96 -21.77 -13.27 4.19
CA ILE A 96 -22.14 -11.90 4.54
C ILE A 96 -23.62 -11.82 4.97
N LYS A 97 -24.52 -12.52 4.24
CA LYS A 97 -25.95 -12.57 4.55
C LYS A 97 -26.21 -13.23 5.90
N ASP A 98 -25.56 -14.34 6.17
CA ASP A 98 -25.73 -15.08 7.43
C ASP A 98 -25.20 -14.26 8.61
N PHE A 99 -24.05 -13.60 8.45
CA PHE A 99 -23.53 -12.68 9.44
C PHE A 99 -24.49 -11.53 9.76
N LEU A 100 -25.12 -10.94 8.73
CA LEU A 100 -26.17 -9.91 8.90
C LEU A 100 -27.42 -10.50 9.58
N ASN A 101 -27.86 -11.69 9.19
CA ASN A 101 -29.03 -12.35 9.78
C ASN A 101 -28.84 -12.64 11.29
N GLU A 102 -27.62 -12.96 11.71
CA GLU A 102 -27.25 -13.14 13.11
C GLU A 102 -27.18 -11.83 13.90
N GLY A 103 -27.22 -10.68 13.26
CA GLY A 103 -27.15 -9.37 13.89
C GLY A 103 -25.82 -8.64 13.68
N GLY A 104 -24.89 -9.20 12.97
CA GLY A 104 -23.63 -8.56 12.64
C GLY A 104 -23.81 -7.29 11.80
N GLY A 105 -22.91 -6.34 11.97
CA GLY A 105 -22.83 -5.14 11.14
C GLY A 105 -21.88 -5.35 9.96
N VAL A 106 -22.25 -4.88 8.77
CA VAL A 106 -21.37 -4.93 7.60
C VAL A 106 -21.20 -3.52 7.05
N VAL A 107 -19.95 -3.12 6.83
CA VAL A 107 -19.58 -1.85 6.21
C VAL A 107 -18.95 -2.13 4.85
N VAL A 108 -19.53 -1.57 3.80
CA VAL A 108 -18.99 -1.65 2.44
C VAL A 108 -18.51 -0.28 2.02
N LEU A 109 -17.21 -0.16 1.74
CA LEU A 109 -16.61 1.04 1.18
C LEU A 109 -16.36 0.82 -0.32
N GLY A 110 -16.81 1.73 -1.17
CA GLY A 110 -16.68 1.49 -2.59
C GLY A 110 -16.68 2.73 -3.48
N LYS A 111 -16.53 2.47 -4.77
CA LYS A 111 -16.50 3.48 -5.82
C LYS A 111 -17.26 3.02 -7.06
N THR A 112 -17.60 3.96 -7.94
CA THR A 112 -18.42 3.73 -9.15
C THR A 112 -17.87 2.66 -10.08
N ASP A 113 -16.56 2.57 -10.22
CA ASP A 113 -15.88 1.61 -11.07
C ASP A 113 -15.66 0.25 -10.40
N GLY A 114 -16.13 0.09 -9.16
CA GLY A 114 -16.09 -1.17 -8.40
C GLY A 114 -17.12 -2.19 -8.89
N LYS A 115 -16.89 -2.87 -10.01
CA LYS A 115 -17.82 -3.84 -10.61
C LYS A 115 -18.15 -4.98 -9.65
N SER A 116 -17.15 -5.55 -9.01
CA SER A 116 -17.33 -6.67 -8.09
C SER A 116 -18.05 -6.26 -6.82
N GLN A 117 -17.77 -5.08 -6.26
CA GLN A 117 -18.54 -4.53 -5.15
C GLN A 117 -20.00 -4.26 -5.53
N ASN A 118 -20.26 -3.81 -6.75
CA ASN A 118 -21.61 -3.61 -7.23
C ASN A 118 -22.38 -4.93 -7.39
N LYS A 119 -21.72 -6.05 -7.71
CA LYS A 119 -22.33 -7.38 -7.68
C LYS A 119 -22.83 -7.71 -6.27
N LEU A 120 -21.97 -7.54 -5.25
CA LEU A 120 -22.37 -7.69 -3.84
C LEU A 120 -23.53 -6.76 -3.47
N LEU A 121 -23.41 -5.47 -3.79
CA LEU A 121 -24.39 -4.48 -3.36
C LEU A 121 -25.76 -4.67 -4.02
N ARG A 122 -25.83 -5.05 -5.30
CA ARG A 122 -27.09 -5.36 -5.99
C ARG A 122 -27.87 -6.48 -5.30
N TYR A 123 -27.16 -7.46 -4.73
CA TYR A 123 -27.78 -8.50 -3.93
C TYR A 123 -28.53 -7.94 -2.72
N PHE A 124 -28.04 -6.82 -2.16
CA PHE A 124 -28.66 -6.11 -1.04
C PHE A 124 -29.48 -4.88 -1.45
N GLY A 125 -29.66 -4.63 -2.74
CA GLY A 125 -30.48 -3.55 -3.26
C GLY A 125 -29.84 -2.18 -3.28
N ALA A 126 -28.53 -2.11 -3.45
CA ALA A 126 -27.77 -0.88 -3.68
C ALA A 126 -26.77 -1.04 -4.82
N GLU A 127 -26.28 0.08 -5.35
CA GLU A 127 -25.24 0.09 -6.37
C GLU A 127 -24.52 1.44 -6.33
N PHE A 128 -23.19 1.44 -6.45
CA PHE A 128 -22.43 2.65 -6.72
C PHE A 128 -22.63 3.09 -8.17
N THR A 129 -23.04 4.36 -8.35
CA THR A 129 -23.30 4.94 -9.67
C THR A 129 -22.68 6.33 -9.75
N GLY A 130 -22.25 6.78 -10.88
CA GLY A 130 -21.83 8.17 -11.10
C GLY A 130 -20.74 8.69 -10.15
N LYS A 131 -20.20 9.84 -10.48
CA LYS A 131 -19.26 10.58 -9.64
C LYS A 131 -20.04 11.63 -8.83
N ALA A 132 -19.77 11.69 -7.54
CA ALA A 132 -20.35 12.72 -6.69
C ALA A 132 -19.68 14.07 -6.95
N GLN A 133 -20.50 15.13 -6.96
CA GLN A 133 -20.01 16.50 -7.02
C GLN A 133 -19.98 17.11 -5.61
N HIS A 134 -19.07 18.02 -5.36
CA HIS A 134 -19.02 18.82 -4.14
C HIS A 134 -19.84 20.12 -4.29
N PRO A 135 -20.30 20.72 -3.19
CA PRO A 135 -20.14 20.31 -1.79
C PRO A 135 -21.04 19.16 -1.38
N LEU A 136 -20.70 18.49 -0.28
CA LEU A 136 -21.53 17.48 0.34
C LEU A 136 -22.52 18.12 1.32
N SER A 137 -23.70 17.52 1.42
CA SER A 137 -24.65 17.79 2.50
C SER A 137 -24.86 16.51 3.33
N ALA A 138 -24.94 16.65 4.62
CA ALA A 138 -25.18 15.55 5.53
C ALA A 138 -26.32 15.91 6.47
N LYS A 139 -26.94 14.91 7.09
CA LYS A 139 -27.85 15.15 8.21
C LYS A 139 -27.12 15.98 9.28
N ASN A 140 -27.89 16.70 10.12
CA ASN A 140 -27.29 17.62 11.11
C ASN A 140 -26.23 16.99 11.98
N GLU A 141 -26.39 15.74 12.38
CA GLU A 141 -25.40 14.98 13.15
C GLU A 141 -24.10 14.64 12.42
N PHE A 142 -24.11 14.71 11.09
CA PHE A 142 -22.97 14.51 10.22
C PHE A 142 -22.51 15.79 9.51
N ALA A 143 -23.04 16.92 9.94
CA ALA A 143 -22.62 18.22 9.42
C ALA A 143 -21.13 18.42 9.70
N GLY A 144 -20.37 18.77 8.66
CA GLY A 144 -18.92 18.93 8.76
C GLY A 144 -18.12 17.70 8.28
N PHE A 145 -18.78 16.64 7.80
CA PHE A 145 -18.08 15.52 7.17
C PHE A 145 -17.18 16.01 6.03
N LYS A 146 -15.90 15.64 6.08
CA LYS A 146 -14.90 16.05 5.08
C LYS A 146 -14.50 14.84 4.26
N PRO A 147 -14.88 14.79 2.98
CA PRO A 147 -14.43 13.75 2.08
C PRO A 147 -12.95 13.95 1.74
N GLU A 148 -12.26 12.89 1.46
CA GLU A 148 -10.90 12.95 0.96
C GLU A 148 -10.89 13.04 -0.57
N GLY A 149 -10.05 13.96 -1.08
CA GLY A 149 -9.87 14.16 -2.52
C GLY A 149 -11.09 14.74 -3.24
N ASN A 150 -10.93 14.91 -4.55
CA ASN A 150 -11.98 15.39 -5.44
C ASN A 150 -12.81 14.22 -5.98
N GLY A 151 -14.04 14.18 -5.56
CA GLY A 151 -15.02 13.22 -6.07
C GLY A 151 -15.20 12.01 -5.15
N GLY A 152 -16.33 11.43 -5.26
CA GLY A 152 -16.76 10.21 -4.62
C GLY A 152 -17.79 9.55 -5.51
N SER A 153 -18.41 8.50 -5.03
CA SER A 153 -19.46 7.79 -5.76
C SER A 153 -20.82 8.03 -5.12
N THR A 154 -21.83 8.14 -5.96
CA THR A 154 -23.23 8.15 -5.50
C THR A 154 -23.78 6.74 -5.42
N LEU A 155 -24.86 6.57 -4.69
CA LEU A 155 -25.59 5.31 -4.52
C LEU A 155 -26.93 5.36 -5.21
N LYS A 156 -27.23 4.33 -6.00
CA LYS A 156 -28.58 3.99 -6.43
C LYS A 156 -29.15 2.96 -5.45
N LEU A 157 -30.35 3.21 -4.93
CA LEU A 157 -31.04 2.37 -3.93
C LEU A 157 -32.33 1.84 -4.55
N ASP A 158 -32.57 0.52 -4.52
CA ASP A 158 -33.73 -0.14 -5.15
C ASP A 158 -35.06 0.23 -4.48
N THR A 159 -35.05 0.36 -3.16
CA THR A 159 -36.20 0.68 -2.36
C THR A 159 -35.82 1.77 -1.35
N PRO A 160 -35.75 3.06 -1.77
CA PRO A 160 -35.21 4.15 -0.94
C PRO A 160 -35.79 4.23 0.48
N ARG A 161 -37.07 3.93 0.67
CA ARG A 161 -37.74 3.94 2.00
C ARG A 161 -37.20 2.91 3.01
N LYS A 162 -36.46 1.91 2.52
CA LYS A 162 -35.78 0.89 3.36
C LYS A 162 -34.38 1.31 3.78
N TRP A 163 -33.91 2.42 3.26
CA TRP A 163 -32.58 2.95 3.52
C TRP A 163 -32.66 4.24 4.30
N GLU A 164 -31.81 4.39 5.26
CA GLU A 164 -31.49 5.62 5.92
C GLU A 164 -30.34 6.30 5.23
N ILE A 165 -30.59 7.46 4.60
CA ILE A 165 -29.54 8.23 3.93
C ILE A 165 -28.82 9.07 4.98
N ILE A 166 -27.49 8.88 5.09
CA ILE A 166 -26.63 9.53 6.08
C ILE A 166 -25.91 10.72 5.48
N VAL A 167 -25.32 10.54 4.28
CA VAL A 167 -24.62 11.59 3.54
C VAL A 167 -25.13 11.62 2.10
N HIS A 168 -25.33 12.80 1.56
CA HIS A 168 -25.67 13.05 0.16
C HIS A 168 -24.82 14.18 -0.44
N ASN A 169 -24.70 14.23 -1.76
CA ASN A 169 -24.05 15.32 -2.49
C ASN A 169 -24.98 16.54 -2.65
N ALA A 170 -24.49 17.60 -3.29
CA ALA A 170 -25.26 18.82 -3.54
C ALA A 170 -26.53 18.57 -4.36
N ASP A 171 -26.55 17.55 -5.22
CA ASP A 171 -27.71 17.15 -6.03
C ASP A 171 -28.67 16.21 -5.30
N ASN A 172 -28.52 16.08 -3.99
CA ASN A 172 -29.32 15.22 -3.12
C ASN A 172 -29.23 13.72 -3.42
N GLN A 173 -28.14 13.29 -4.06
CA GLN A 173 -27.87 11.88 -4.35
C GLN A 173 -27.13 11.23 -3.17
N PRO A 174 -27.55 10.04 -2.71
CA PRO A 174 -26.91 9.38 -1.58
C PRO A 174 -25.43 9.04 -1.86
N MET A 175 -24.58 9.24 -0.86
CA MET A 175 -23.18 8.81 -0.85
C MET A 175 -22.88 7.87 0.31
N MET A 176 -23.67 7.92 1.36
CA MET A 176 -23.66 6.99 2.48
C MET A 176 -25.07 6.69 2.90
N ALA A 177 -25.38 5.42 3.05
CA ALA A 177 -26.70 4.97 3.49
C ALA A 177 -26.60 3.67 4.30
N SER A 178 -27.55 3.47 5.21
CA SER A 178 -27.66 2.22 5.97
C SER A 178 -29.04 1.59 5.83
N ARG A 179 -29.13 0.28 6.03
CA ARG A 179 -30.38 -0.45 6.13
C ARG A 179 -30.28 -1.65 7.07
N LYS A 180 -31.41 -2.06 7.62
CA LYS A 180 -31.52 -3.34 8.33
C LYS A 180 -31.63 -4.50 7.34
N VAL A 181 -30.85 -5.54 7.59
CA VAL A 181 -30.88 -6.83 6.87
C VAL A 181 -30.89 -7.93 7.93
N GLY A 182 -31.96 -8.69 8.01
CA GLY A 182 -32.16 -9.60 9.13
C GLY A 182 -32.15 -8.85 10.47
N LYS A 183 -31.33 -9.28 11.40
CA LYS A 183 -31.12 -8.61 12.70
C LYS A 183 -29.96 -7.57 12.65
N GLY A 184 -29.17 -7.59 11.60
CA GLY A 184 -27.96 -6.76 11.45
C GLY A 184 -28.20 -5.46 10.69
N THR A 185 -27.11 -4.74 10.47
CA THR A 185 -27.11 -3.45 9.77
C THR A 185 -26.07 -3.49 8.65
N LEU A 186 -26.50 -3.19 7.43
CA LEU A 186 -25.61 -2.94 6.29
C LEU A 186 -25.43 -1.42 6.15
N LEU A 187 -24.19 -0.96 6.22
CA LEU A 187 -23.76 0.40 5.98
C LEU A 187 -22.95 0.43 4.68
N VAL A 188 -23.35 1.25 3.74
CA VAL A 188 -22.67 1.43 2.46
C VAL A 188 -22.20 2.87 2.35
N ALA A 189 -20.93 3.09 2.04
CA ALA A 189 -20.38 4.42 1.93
C ALA A 189 -19.43 4.54 0.73
N SER A 190 -19.46 5.70 0.09
CA SER A 190 -18.46 6.08 -0.88
C SER A 190 -17.06 6.06 -0.23
N ARG A 191 -16.08 5.44 -0.89
CA ARG A 191 -14.74 5.22 -0.34
C ARG A 191 -14.04 6.52 0.09
N ASN A 192 -14.23 7.62 -0.65
CA ASN A 192 -13.65 8.91 -0.29
C ASN A 192 -14.14 9.49 1.04
N LEU A 193 -15.22 8.95 1.60
CA LEU A 193 -15.70 9.30 2.94
C LEU A 193 -14.95 8.55 4.05
N ALA A 194 -14.18 7.53 3.70
CA ALA A 194 -13.40 6.75 4.68
C ALA A 194 -12.14 7.47 5.17
N GLY A 195 -11.56 8.35 4.35
CA GLY A 195 -10.27 8.99 4.62
C GLY A 195 -9.09 8.03 4.41
N SER A 196 -8.07 8.42 3.66
CA SER A 196 -6.92 7.56 3.34
C SER A 196 -5.72 7.79 4.26
N ASN A 197 -5.70 8.87 5.03
CA ASN A 197 -4.57 9.19 5.87
C ASN A 197 -4.83 8.86 7.35
N PRO A 198 -4.30 7.74 7.87
CA PRO A 198 -4.48 7.37 9.27
C PRO A 198 -3.82 8.37 10.25
N ASN A 199 -2.92 9.22 9.75
CA ASN A 199 -2.25 10.25 10.51
C ASN A 199 -2.91 11.63 10.34
N ALA A 200 -3.87 11.77 9.41
CA ALA A 200 -4.64 12.98 9.32
C ALA A 200 -5.45 13.12 10.61
N SER A 201 -5.14 14.14 11.37
CA SER A 201 -5.83 14.54 12.60
C SER A 201 -7.24 15.08 12.31
N ASP A 202 -7.98 14.46 11.39
CA ASP A 202 -9.34 14.88 11.12
C ASP A 202 -10.28 14.34 12.20
N SER A 203 -10.27 15.07 13.30
CA SER A 203 -11.11 14.78 14.47
C SER A 203 -12.60 14.69 14.10
N ILE A 204 -13.04 15.43 13.07
CA ILE A 204 -14.46 15.48 12.66
C ILE A 204 -14.90 14.14 12.07
N ASN A 205 -14.15 13.60 11.11
CA ASN A 205 -14.50 12.30 10.54
C ASN A 205 -14.46 11.19 11.60
N LYS A 206 -13.53 11.26 12.53
CA LYS A 206 -13.44 10.30 13.63
C LYS A 206 -14.65 10.36 14.58
N GLU A 207 -15.11 11.56 14.90
CA GLU A 207 -16.30 11.74 15.75
C GLU A 207 -17.58 11.24 15.05
N ILE A 208 -17.61 11.25 13.73
CA ILE A 208 -18.73 10.73 12.94
C ILE A 208 -18.67 9.22 12.76
N TRP A 209 -17.52 8.69 12.31
CA TRP A 209 -17.37 7.28 12.01
C TRP A 209 -17.47 6.37 13.23
N ARG A 210 -16.85 6.77 14.34
CA ARG A 210 -16.83 5.91 15.53
C ARG A 210 -18.23 5.54 16.06
N PRO A 211 -19.14 6.48 16.35
CA PRO A 211 -20.48 6.15 16.80
C PRO A 211 -21.24 5.35 15.74
N LEU A 212 -21.09 5.65 14.46
CA LEU A 212 -21.73 4.95 13.36
C LEU A 212 -21.31 3.48 13.27
N LEU A 213 -20.01 3.21 13.42
CA LEU A 213 -19.49 1.84 13.42
C LEU A 213 -19.96 1.05 14.65
N ILE A 214 -19.99 1.69 15.83
CA ILE A 214 -20.50 1.08 17.06
C ILE A 214 -21.98 0.76 16.92
N GLU A 215 -22.78 1.67 16.36
CA GLU A 215 -24.20 1.43 16.10
C GLU A 215 -24.40 0.31 15.08
N THR A 216 -23.62 0.30 13.99
CA THR A 216 -23.67 -0.75 12.98
C THR A 216 -23.40 -2.13 13.58
N ALA A 217 -22.44 -2.23 14.52
CA ALA A 217 -22.06 -3.46 15.21
C ALA A 217 -23.05 -3.92 16.30
N SER A 218 -24.04 -3.10 16.69
CA SER A 218 -24.81 -3.27 17.93
C SER A 218 -25.81 -4.44 17.93
N GLY A 219 -26.07 -5.04 16.77
CA GLY A 219 -27.11 -6.08 16.62
C GLY A 219 -26.68 -7.48 17.07
N LYS A 220 -25.38 -7.75 17.18
CA LYS A 220 -24.84 -9.07 17.57
C LYS A 220 -24.10 -8.97 18.90
N ALA A 221 -24.51 -9.82 19.84
CA ALA A 221 -23.79 -9.98 21.10
C ALA A 221 -22.50 -10.77 20.88
N ILE A 222 -21.43 -10.36 21.55
CA ILE A 222 -20.13 -11.01 21.54
C ILE A 222 -19.61 -11.18 22.96
N ASP A 223 -18.68 -12.06 23.14
CA ASP A 223 -17.91 -12.19 24.38
C ASP A 223 -16.70 -11.24 24.32
N PRO A 224 -16.67 -10.17 25.14
CA PRO A 224 -15.59 -9.20 25.10
C PRO A 224 -14.22 -9.76 25.51
N GLU A 225 -14.20 -10.87 26.25
CA GLU A 225 -12.96 -11.51 26.72
C GLU A 225 -12.39 -12.48 25.68
N LYS A 226 -13.24 -13.04 24.83
CA LYS A 226 -12.79 -13.99 23.80
C LYS A 226 -11.97 -13.25 22.74
N ARG A 227 -10.84 -13.84 22.35
CA ARG A 227 -9.94 -13.31 21.35
C ARG A 227 -10.54 -13.50 19.94
N LEU A 228 -10.41 -12.50 19.07
CA LEU A 228 -10.52 -12.71 17.63
C LEU A 228 -9.18 -13.26 17.13
N ASN A 229 -9.22 -14.24 16.24
CA ASN A 229 -8.04 -14.76 15.58
C ASN A 229 -7.86 -14.04 14.24
N ASP A 230 -6.71 -13.39 14.09
CA ASP A 230 -6.23 -12.90 12.81
C ASP A 230 -6.00 -14.06 11.87
N ARG A 231 -6.31 -13.85 10.60
CA ARG A 231 -5.94 -14.77 9.51
C ARG A 231 -4.93 -14.05 8.64
N GLY A 232 -3.67 -14.19 9.04
CA GLY A 232 -2.54 -13.53 8.42
C GLY A 232 -2.19 -14.11 7.04
N ILE A 233 -1.16 -13.54 6.44
CA ILE A 233 -0.61 -14.02 5.15
C ILE A 233 -0.06 -15.45 5.30
N GLU A 234 0.42 -15.80 6.48
CA GLU A 234 0.90 -17.14 6.82
C GLU A 234 -0.21 -18.21 6.90
N ASP A 235 -1.46 -17.78 7.01
CA ASP A 235 -2.64 -18.66 7.12
C ASP A 235 -3.36 -18.89 5.80
N LEU A 236 -2.78 -18.49 4.66
CA LEU A 236 -3.39 -18.67 3.34
C LEU A 236 -3.67 -20.16 3.06
N GLU A 237 -4.77 -20.46 2.38
CA GLU A 237 -5.28 -21.82 2.17
C GLU A 237 -4.35 -22.72 1.36
N HIS A 238 -3.58 -22.12 0.44
CA HIS A 238 -2.66 -22.83 -0.45
C HIS A 238 -1.22 -22.45 -0.10
N ASN A 239 -0.37 -23.47 0.05
CA ASN A 239 1.06 -23.35 0.32
C ASN A 239 1.80 -24.41 -0.49
N ASP A 240 2.00 -24.12 -1.78
CA ASP A 240 2.57 -25.05 -2.72
C ASP A 240 4.10 -24.99 -2.72
N ASP A 241 4.77 -26.12 -2.55
CA ASP A 241 6.23 -26.22 -2.55
C ASP A 241 6.74 -26.57 -3.97
N HIS A 242 7.52 -25.68 -4.55
CA HIS A 242 8.11 -25.82 -5.87
C HIS A 242 9.63 -26.09 -5.83
N GLY A 243 10.16 -26.45 -4.66
CA GLY A 243 11.56 -26.78 -4.43
C GLY A 243 12.44 -25.56 -4.17
N THR A 244 12.54 -24.64 -5.14
CA THR A 244 13.32 -23.39 -5.00
C THR A 244 12.57 -22.28 -4.28
N PHE A 245 11.26 -22.34 -4.28
CA PHE A 245 10.37 -21.40 -3.61
C PHE A 245 9.06 -22.08 -3.19
N LYS A 246 8.36 -21.47 -2.27
CA LYS A 246 6.97 -21.79 -1.91
C LYS A 246 6.05 -20.71 -2.42
N LEU A 247 4.87 -21.10 -2.89
CA LEU A 247 3.84 -20.16 -3.33
C LEU A 247 2.64 -20.24 -2.40
N SER A 248 2.29 -19.12 -1.77
CA SER A 248 1.11 -19.02 -0.89
C SER A 248 0.07 -18.12 -1.52
N TYR A 249 -1.19 -18.54 -1.48
CA TYR A 249 -2.31 -17.78 -2.04
C TYR A 249 -3.63 -18.22 -1.44
N ASN A 250 -4.65 -17.36 -1.51
CA ASN A 250 -6.00 -17.73 -1.18
C ASN A 250 -6.72 -18.33 -2.41
N ASP A 251 -7.86 -18.97 -2.18
CA ASP A 251 -8.63 -19.63 -3.26
C ASP A 251 -9.01 -18.68 -4.41
N TYR A 252 -9.19 -17.39 -4.13
CA TYR A 252 -9.49 -16.38 -5.16
C TYR A 252 -8.35 -16.22 -6.19
N MET A 253 -7.10 -16.52 -5.76
CA MET A 253 -5.89 -16.37 -6.59
C MET A 253 -5.53 -17.64 -7.36
N LYS A 254 -6.20 -18.76 -7.12
CA LYS A 254 -5.91 -20.05 -7.76
C LYS A 254 -5.78 -19.99 -9.28
N PRO A 255 -6.62 -19.24 -10.02
CA PRO A 255 -6.49 -19.12 -11.48
C PRO A 255 -5.17 -18.52 -11.96
N PHE A 256 -4.45 -17.81 -11.07
CA PHE A 256 -3.18 -17.12 -11.39
C PHE A 256 -1.95 -17.87 -10.88
N ALA A 257 -2.13 -18.83 -9.99
CA ALA A 257 -1.04 -19.54 -9.34
C ALA A 257 -0.14 -20.27 -10.35
N GLU A 258 -0.71 -20.95 -11.34
CA GLU A 258 0.06 -21.66 -12.37
C GLU A 258 0.91 -20.70 -13.21
N ALA A 259 0.32 -19.59 -13.65
CA ALA A 259 1.04 -18.57 -14.41
C ALA A 259 2.17 -17.95 -13.57
N MET A 260 1.94 -17.70 -12.27
CA MET A 260 2.96 -17.17 -11.37
C MET A 260 4.11 -18.15 -11.16
N VAL A 261 3.81 -19.44 -10.99
CA VAL A 261 4.83 -20.49 -10.89
C VAL A 261 5.71 -20.52 -12.14
N ASP A 262 5.13 -20.44 -13.33
CA ASP A 262 5.87 -20.42 -14.59
C ASP A 262 6.79 -19.18 -14.67
N VAL A 263 6.23 -17.99 -14.42
CA VAL A 263 7.00 -16.73 -14.44
C VAL A 263 8.16 -16.79 -13.45
N TYR A 264 7.91 -17.23 -12.21
CA TYR A 264 8.97 -17.25 -11.21
C TYR A 264 10.08 -18.23 -11.52
N LYS A 265 9.71 -19.46 -11.97
CA LYS A 265 10.70 -20.47 -12.38
C LYS A 265 11.59 -19.96 -13.52
N ARG A 266 11.02 -19.24 -14.48
CA ARG A 266 11.78 -18.66 -15.60
C ARG A 266 12.66 -17.47 -15.16
N THR A 267 12.17 -16.65 -14.21
CA THR A 267 12.82 -15.40 -13.80
C THR A 267 13.94 -15.63 -12.78
N PHE A 268 13.76 -16.53 -11.83
CA PHE A 268 14.66 -16.73 -10.71
C PHE A 268 16.13 -16.95 -11.10
N PRO A 269 16.49 -17.78 -12.10
CA PRO A 269 17.89 -17.96 -12.51
C PRO A 269 18.52 -16.66 -13.04
N PHE A 270 17.75 -15.81 -13.68
CA PHE A 270 18.24 -14.52 -14.18
C PHE A 270 18.45 -13.52 -13.04
N ILE A 271 17.58 -13.55 -12.01
CA ILE A 271 17.80 -12.75 -10.79
C ILE A 271 19.12 -13.15 -10.13
N GLU A 272 19.34 -14.45 -9.87
CA GLU A 272 20.60 -14.94 -9.28
C GLU A 272 21.83 -14.56 -10.10
N LYS A 273 21.74 -14.69 -11.42
CA LYS A 273 22.81 -14.29 -12.34
C LYS A 273 23.12 -12.80 -12.23
N ARG A 274 22.12 -11.94 -12.20
CA ARG A 274 22.29 -10.49 -12.14
C ARG A 274 22.79 -10.01 -10.79
N ILE A 275 22.35 -10.64 -9.71
CA ILE A 275 22.83 -10.36 -8.36
C ILE A 275 24.24 -10.97 -8.14
N GLY A 276 24.53 -12.09 -8.78
CA GLY A 276 25.84 -12.75 -8.74
C GLY A 276 26.17 -13.46 -7.43
N VAL A 277 25.24 -13.52 -6.50
CA VAL A 277 25.33 -14.32 -5.26
C VAL A 277 24.00 -15.06 -5.03
N PRO A 278 24.04 -16.27 -4.46
CA PRO A 278 22.82 -17.00 -4.16
C PRO A 278 22.02 -16.29 -3.07
N LEU A 279 20.72 -16.52 -3.06
CA LEU A 279 19.87 -16.08 -1.96
C LEU A 279 20.30 -16.74 -0.66
N SER A 280 20.39 -15.97 0.42
CA SER A 280 20.72 -16.51 1.73
C SER A 280 19.64 -17.48 2.20
N PRO A 281 20.01 -18.62 2.83
CA PRO A 281 19.04 -19.56 3.37
C PRO A 281 18.02 -18.86 4.29
N GLY A 282 16.74 -19.16 4.10
CA GLY A 282 15.64 -18.56 4.88
C GLY A 282 15.19 -17.17 4.42
N MET A 283 15.80 -16.61 3.36
CA MET A 283 15.40 -15.33 2.76
C MET A 283 14.59 -15.58 1.51
N ALA A 284 13.50 -14.82 1.32
CA ALA A 284 12.61 -14.81 0.14
C ALA A 284 12.37 -16.20 -0.51
N SER A 285 12.28 -17.24 0.31
CA SER A 285 11.92 -18.57 -0.15
C SER A 285 10.42 -18.74 -0.37
N GLN A 286 9.63 -17.75 0.01
CA GLN A 286 8.18 -17.81 -0.06
C GLN A 286 7.62 -16.60 -0.81
N ILE A 287 6.75 -16.86 -1.77
CA ILE A 287 5.99 -15.83 -2.51
C ILE A 287 4.54 -15.92 -2.10
N THR A 288 3.93 -14.77 -1.89
CA THR A 288 2.51 -14.64 -1.55
C THR A 288 1.81 -13.83 -2.64
N LEU A 289 0.74 -14.40 -3.21
CA LEU A 289 -0.10 -13.70 -4.17
C LEU A 289 -1.23 -12.98 -3.45
N LEU A 290 -1.40 -11.70 -3.75
CA LEU A 290 -2.41 -10.84 -3.15
C LEU A 290 -3.40 -10.33 -4.19
N ALA A 291 -4.65 -10.17 -3.76
CA ALA A 291 -5.73 -9.60 -4.56
C ALA A 291 -5.69 -8.07 -4.56
N THR A 292 -4.60 -7.47 -4.98
CA THR A 292 -4.46 -6.01 -5.01
C THR A 292 -4.13 -5.48 -6.40
N ASP A 293 -4.50 -4.26 -6.70
CA ASP A 293 -4.36 -3.61 -8.00
C ASP A 293 -2.97 -3.00 -8.24
N GLY A 294 -2.05 -3.19 -7.35
CA GLY A 294 -0.68 -2.72 -7.51
C GLY A 294 0.09 -2.76 -6.20
N GLY A 295 1.38 -2.71 -6.34
CA GLY A 295 2.28 -2.78 -5.21
C GLY A 295 2.63 -4.20 -4.81
N GLY A 296 3.59 -4.30 -3.94
CA GLY A 296 4.09 -5.50 -3.33
C GLY A 296 4.93 -5.10 -2.13
N PHE A 297 5.48 -6.07 -1.46
CA PHE A 297 6.50 -5.83 -0.44
C PHE A 297 7.39 -7.05 -0.27
N SER A 298 8.59 -6.82 0.22
CA SER A 298 9.48 -7.86 0.69
C SER A 298 9.72 -7.70 2.19
N SER A 299 9.57 -8.79 2.92
CA SER A 299 9.81 -8.85 4.37
C SER A 299 10.65 -10.07 4.69
N GLY A 300 11.97 -9.96 4.52
CA GLY A 300 12.93 -11.01 4.82
C GLY A 300 12.67 -12.30 4.03
N SER A 301 11.91 -13.23 4.57
CA SER A 301 11.62 -14.52 3.95
C SER A 301 10.36 -14.53 3.07
N VAL A 302 9.60 -13.44 3.04
CA VAL A 302 8.33 -13.36 2.30
C VAL A 302 8.39 -12.25 1.27
N VAL A 303 8.00 -12.58 0.04
CA VAL A 303 7.76 -11.62 -1.05
C VAL A 303 6.27 -11.64 -1.37
N ALA A 304 5.57 -10.54 -1.17
CA ALA A 304 4.16 -10.40 -1.49
C ALA A 304 3.99 -9.64 -2.81
N LEU A 305 3.22 -10.19 -3.72
CA LEU A 305 3.04 -9.68 -5.08
C LEU A 305 1.57 -9.48 -5.42
N ALA A 306 1.28 -8.35 -6.08
CA ALA A 306 -0.01 -8.10 -6.69
C ALA A 306 -0.13 -8.88 -8.00
N VAL A 307 -1.16 -9.70 -8.13
CA VAL A 307 -1.33 -10.58 -9.30
C VAL A 307 -1.72 -9.85 -10.59
N TRP A 308 -2.22 -8.62 -10.49
CA TRP A 308 -2.70 -7.86 -11.66
C TRP A 308 -1.68 -6.87 -12.23
N TRP A 309 -0.45 -6.96 -11.81
CA TRP A 309 0.56 -6.00 -12.20
C TRP A 309 0.83 -6.04 -13.72
N GLY A 310 0.78 -4.87 -14.36
CA GLY A 310 1.15 -4.71 -15.76
C GLY A 310 0.35 -5.52 -16.78
N GLY A 311 -0.85 -6.01 -16.42
CA GLY A 311 -1.68 -6.82 -17.30
C GLY A 311 -1.37 -8.33 -17.23
N PHE A 312 -0.72 -8.78 -16.17
CA PHE A 312 -0.56 -10.21 -15.89
C PHE A 312 -1.95 -10.87 -15.66
N PRO A 313 -2.21 -12.12 -16.11
CA PRO A 313 -1.26 -13.05 -16.72
C PRO A 313 -1.13 -12.98 -18.27
N GLU A 314 -1.88 -12.10 -18.96
CA GLU A 314 -1.83 -11.97 -20.41
C GLU A 314 -0.50 -11.41 -20.92
N ARG A 315 0.17 -10.61 -20.07
CA ARG A 315 1.52 -10.08 -20.30
C ARG A 315 2.35 -10.32 -19.05
N ASP A 316 3.57 -10.81 -19.24
CA ASP A 316 4.47 -11.13 -18.14
C ASP A 316 5.66 -10.15 -17.96
N ASP A 317 5.94 -9.29 -18.94
CA ASP A 317 7.07 -8.36 -18.91
C ASP A 317 7.11 -7.47 -17.65
N SER A 318 5.97 -6.85 -17.31
CA SER A 318 5.87 -6.03 -16.10
C SER A 318 5.90 -6.86 -14.82
N MET A 319 5.38 -8.10 -14.86
CA MET A 319 5.46 -9.01 -13.74
C MET A 319 6.89 -9.49 -13.49
N ILE A 320 7.67 -9.75 -14.55
CA ILE A 320 9.10 -10.09 -14.43
C ILE A 320 9.86 -8.97 -13.72
N GLU A 321 9.64 -7.71 -14.13
CA GLU A 321 10.27 -6.56 -13.49
C GLU A 321 9.84 -6.43 -12.03
N PHE A 322 8.53 -6.50 -11.75
CA PHE A 322 7.98 -6.35 -10.42
C PHE A 322 8.39 -7.49 -9.48
N LEU A 323 8.30 -8.74 -9.95
CA LEU A 323 8.77 -9.92 -9.22
C LEU A 323 10.25 -9.82 -8.86
N THR A 324 11.07 -9.38 -9.82
CA THR A 324 12.49 -9.15 -9.60
C THR A 324 12.70 -8.05 -8.56
N HIS A 325 12.00 -6.92 -8.70
CA HIS A 325 12.09 -5.79 -7.77
C HIS A 325 11.86 -6.25 -6.32
N GLU A 326 10.73 -6.89 -6.05
CA GLU A 326 10.39 -7.36 -4.71
C GLU A 326 11.39 -8.44 -4.21
N SER A 327 11.81 -9.34 -5.09
CA SER A 327 12.78 -10.38 -4.74
C SER A 327 14.16 -9.80 -4.41
N VAL A 328 14.62 -8.80 -5.16
CA VAL A 328 15.92 -8.15 -4.96
C VAL A 328 16.05 -7.56 -3.57
N HIS A 329 14.97 -7.05 -2.96
CA HIS A 329 15.01 -6.57 -1.58
C HIS A 329 15.53 -7.63 -0.60
N SER A 330 15.31 -8.90 -0.86
CA SER A 330 15.84 -10.00 -0.04
C SER A 330 17.34 -10.23 -0.25
N TRP A 331 17.90 -9.85 -1.41
CA TRP A 331 19.33 -9.90 -1.68
C TRP A 331 20.09 -8.63 -1.27
N VAL A 332 19.37 -7.48 -1.24
CA VAL A 332 19.99 -6.15 -0.98
C VAL A 332 20.44 -6.01 0.47
N LEU A 333 20.10 -6.91 1.36
CA LEU A 333 20.49 -6.82 2.77
C LEU A 333 21.99 -6.84 2.98
N PRO A 334 22.51 -5.91 3.79
CA PRO A 334 21.88 -4.77 4.43
C PRO A 334 21.51 -3.66 3.42
N TYR A 335 20.49 -2.88 3.73
CA TYR A 335 19.96 -1.87 2.82
C TYR A 335 20.98 -0.79 2.47
N ALA A 336 21.00 -0.39 1.19
CA ALA A 336 21.56 0.87 0.77
C ALA A 336 20.46 1.94 0.87
N GLU A 337 20.49 2.75 1.93
CA GLU A 337 19.40 3.69 2.28
C GLU A 337 18.85 4.48 1.10
N VAL A 338 19.74 5.02 0.28
CA VAL A 338 19.36 5.93 -0.82
C VAL A 338 18.91 5.19 -2.06
N TRP A 339 19.41 3.97 -2.32
CA TRP A 339 19.18 3.26 -3.60
C TRP A 339 18.40 1.96 -3.46
N ASN A 340 17.82 1.68 -2.32
CA ASN A 340 17.12 0.43 -2.10
C ASN A 340 16.04 0.18 -3.17
N GLU A 341 15.16 1.16 -3.38
CA GLU A 341 14.10 1.08 -4.39
C GLU A 341 14.62 1.20 -5.82
N PRO A 342 15.46 2.21 -6.16
CA PRO A 342 15.94 2.34 -7.53
C PRO A 342 16.77 1.16 -8.01
N ILE A 343 17.62 0.56 -7.15
CA ILE A 343 18.45 -0.58 -7.56
C ILE A 343 17.60 -1.83 -7.81
N ALA A 344 16.57 -2.07 -6.99
CA ALA A 344 15.66 -3.20 -7.15
C ALA A 344 14.94 -3.12 -8.51
N THR A 345 14.35 -1.97 -8.84
CA THR A 345 13.69 -1.76 -10.14
C THR A 345 14.69 -1.77 -11.31
N TYR A 346 15.89 -1.23 -11.13
CA TYR A 346 16.91 -1.26 -12.16
C TYR A 346 17.34 -2.70 -12.49
N VAL A 347 17.56 -3.53 -11.48
CA VAL A 347 17.85 -4.97 -11.66
C VAL A 347 16.68 -5.67 -12.33
N GLY A 348 15.44 -5.31 -12.00
CA GLY A 348 14.23 -5.79 -12.69
C GLY A 348 14.27 -5.52 -14.19
N ASN A 349 14.66 -4.32 -14.60
CA ASN A 349 14.83 -3.98 -16.01
C ASN A 349 15.99 -4.77 -16.66
N LEU A 350 17.09 -5.02 -15.95
CA LEU A 350 18.17 -5.85 -16.49
C LEU A 350 17.75 -7.31 -16.67
N VAL A 351 16.97 -7.86 -15.76
CA VAL A 351 16.40 -9.21 -15.88
C VAL A 351 15.41 -9.28 -17.05
N MET A 352 14.56 -8.27 -17.23
CA MET A 352 13.71 -8.16 -18.43
C MET A 352 14.55 -8.24 -19.72
N MET A 353 15.68 -7.51 -19.80
CA MET A 353 16.58 -7.57 -20.96
C MET A 353 17.08 -8.98 -21.22
N ASP A 354 17.53 -9.67 -20.18
CA ASP A 354 18.04 -11.05 -20.29
C ASP A 354 16.95 -12.05 -20.72
N MET A 355 15.69 -11.77 -20.40
CA MET A 355 14.54 -12.60 -20.76
C MET A 355 13.91 -12.24 -22.11
N GLY A 356 14.55 -11.36 -22.89
CA GLY A 356 14.11 -11.04 -24.26
C GLY A 356 13.27 -9.77 -24.39
N TYR A 357 13.02 -9.01 -23.31
CA TYR A 357 12.27 -7.74 -23.32
C TYR A 357 13.22 -6.51 -23.35
N ALA A 358 14.33 -6.62 -24.07
CA ALA A 358 15.39 -5.60 -24.04
C ALA A 358 14.92 -4.21 -24.48
N GLU A 359 14.09 -4.12 -25.52
CA GLU A 359 13.58 -2.85 -26.05
C GLU A 359 12.71 -2.14 -25.01
N GLU A 360 11.76 -2.85 -24.41
CA GLU A 360 10.85 -2.27 -23.41
C GLU A 360 11.61 -1.88 -22.12
N ALA A 361 12.52 -2.72 -21.66
CA ALA A 361 13.35 -2.42 -20.50
C ALA A 361 14.25 -1.20 -20.73
N GLN A 362 14.92 -1.12 -21.88
CA GLN A 362 15.74 0.03 -22.22
C GLN A 362 14.91 1.31 -22.34
N LYS A 363 13.73 1.23 -22.90
CA LYS A 363 12.78 2.35 -22.96
C LYS A 363 12.40 2.85 -21.57
N ARG A 364 12.09 1.94 -20.62
CA ARG A 364 11.77 2.30 -19.22
C ARG A 364 12.95 3.00 -18.54
N ILE A 365 14.17 2.47 -18.71
CA ILE A 365 15.40 3.09 -18.19
C ILE A 365 15.55 4.51 -18.76
N GLN A 366 15.47 4.66 -20.08
CA GLN A 366 15.67 5.96 -20.74
C GLN A 366 14.58 6.97 -20.37
N GLN A 367 13.33 6.55 -20.25
CA GLN A 367 12.23 7.42 -19.81
C GLN A 367 12.44 7.91 -18.38
N THR A 368 12.96 7.06 -17.49
CA THR A 368 13.26 7.43 -16.12
C THR A 368 14.40 8.44 -16.05
N ILE A 369 15.48 8.22 -16.80
CA ILE A 369 16.58 9.19 -16.92
C ILE A 369 16.09 10.52 -17.52
N ALA A 370 15.28 10.47 -18.57
CA ALA A 370 14.78 11.67 -19.25
C ALA A 370 13.92 12.58 -18.35
N ARG A 371 13.24 12.02 -17.33
CA ARG A 371 12.51 12.83 -16.34
C ARG A 371 13.45 13.68 -15.50
N ALA A 372 14.57 13.11 -15.05
CA ALA A 372 15.59 13.85 -14.32
C ALA A 372 16.32 14.85 -15.21
N SER A 373 16.69 14.47 -16.44
CA SER A 373 17.40 15.34 -17.37
C SER A 373 16.63 16.62 -17.74
N LYS A 374 15.30 16.61 -17.63
CA LYS A 374 14.49 17.83 -17.80
C LYS A 374 14.71 18.84 -16.68
N LEU A 375 15.08 18.38 -15.50
CA LEU A 375 15.31 19.20 -14.30
C LEU A 375 16.78 19.49 -14.09
N ASP A 376 17.63 18.56 -14.45
CA ASP A 376 19.10 18.55 -14.27
C ASP A 376 19.76 18.01 -15.56
N PRO A 377 19.90 18.81 -16.61
CA PRO A 377 20.40 18.34 -17.91
C PRO A 377 21.80 17.70 -17.86
N ASP A 378 22.67 18.24 -17.04
CA ASP A 378 24.05 17.78 -16.87
C ASP A 378 24.26 16.89 -15.63
N MET A 379 23.16 16.54 -14.94
CA MET A 379 23.16 15.73 -13.72
C MET A 379 24.07 16.27 -12.60
N ASN A 380 24.17 17.59 -12.45
CA ASN A 380 25.07 18.24 -11.48
C ASN A 380 24.44 19.34 -10.62
N LEU A 381 23.13 19.62 -10.82
CA LEU A 381 22.43 20.71 -10.12
C LEU A 381 21.80 20.27 -8.80
N TYR A 382 21.40 19.01 -8.69
CA TYR A 382 20.72 18.48 -7.51
C TYR A 382 21.43 17.24 -6.95
N ASN A 383 21.38 17.10 -5.62
CA ASN A 383 21.78 15.87 -4.97
C ASN A 383 20.82 14.73 -5.28
N ILE A 384 21.17 13.51 -4.90
CA ILE A 384 20.38 12.30 -5.16
C ILE A 384 18.98 12.32 -4.52
N ASP A 385 18.79 13.05 -3.44
CA ASP A 385 17.51 13.27 -2.75
C ASP A 385 16.70 14.43 -3.33
N GLY A 386 17.20 15.08 -4.40
CA GLY A 386 16.62 16.26 -5.01
C GLY A 386 16.84 17.55 -4.24
N SER A 387 17.69 17.56 -3.21
CA SER A 387 18.14 18.81 -2.58
C SER A 387 19.09 19.57 -3.52
N GLU A 388 19.02 20.90 -3.45
CA GLU A 388 19.86 21.77 -4.28
C GLU A 388 21.32 21.75 -3.81
N THR A 389 22.24 21.75 -4.76
CA THR A 389 23.68 21.82 -4.49
C THR A 389 24.24 23.25 -4.46
N GLY A 390 23.34 24.27 -4.48
CA GLY A 390 23.71 25.67 -4.39
C GLY A 390 23.90 26.37 -5.74
N SER A 391 23.59 25.74 -6.86
CA SER A 391 23.85 26.27 -8.20
C SER A 391 22.62 26.81 -8.92
N THR A 392 21.40 26.40 -8.56
CA THR A 392 20.18 26.74 -9.30
C THR A 392 19.31 27.79 -8.63
N GLY A 393 19.33 27.88 -7.31
CA GLY A 393 18.42 28.73 -6.52
C GLY A 393 16.95 28.31 -6.61
N ARG A 394 16.63 27.06 -7.01
CA ARG A 394 15.28 26.55 -7.19
C ARG A 394 15.04 25.29 -6.36
N GLU A 395 14.10 25.37 -5.44
CA GLU A 395 13.62 24.20 -4.73
C GLU A 395 12.68 23.36 -5.61
N LEU A 396 12.84 22.04 -5.55
CA LEU A 396 11.97 21.09 -6.24
C LEU A 396 10.78 20.68 -5.35
N ASN A 397 9.62 20.49 -5.97
CA ASN A 397 8.51 19.84 -5.30
C ASN A 397 8.75 18.32 -5.15
N ASN A 398 7.92 17.63 -4.35
CA ASN A 398 8.12 16.21 -4.05
C ASN A 398 8.15 15.31 -5.30
N GLY A 399 7.32 15.59 -6.31
CA GLY A 399 7.31 14.83 -7.56
C GLY A 399 8.60 15.03 -8.38
N GLU A 400 9.11 16.26 -8.38
CA GLU A 400 10.38 16.61 -9.05
C GLU A 400 11.57 15.98 -8.29
N LYS A 401 11.58 16.04 -6.95
CA LYS A 401 12.59 15.35 -6.12
C LYS A 401 12.62 13.86 -6.42
N ASN A 402 11.45 13.23 -6.52
CA ASN A 402 11.36 11.83 -6.89
C ASN A 402 11.89 11.57 -8.32
N ASN A 403 11.61 12.44 -9.29
CA ASN A 403 12.16 12.31 -10.65
C ASN A 403 13.70 12.41 -10.65
N ILE A 404 14.29 13.29 -9.84
CA ILE A 404 15.74 13.36 -9.67
C ILE A 404 16.26 12.09 -9.03
N HIS A 405 15.67 11.64 -7.92
CA HIS A 405 16.10 10.45 -7.20
C HIS A 405 16.20 9.22 -8.12
N TRP A 406 15.13 8.92 -8.83
CA TRP A 406 15.09 7.77 -9.74
C TRP A 406 15.94 7.95 -10.99
N GLY A 407 15.78 9.09 -11.67
CA GLY A 407 16.40 9.31 -12.99
C GLY A 407 17.90 9.51 -12.90
N LYS A 408 18.38 10.23 -11.88
CA LYS A 408 19.81 10.41 -11.65
C LYS A 408 20.49 9.12 -11.21
N THR A 409 19.83 8.33 -10.34
CA THR A 409 20.33 7.00 -9.96
C THR A 409 20.46 6.09 -11.18
N TYR A 410 19.44 6.04 -12.05
CA TYR A 410 19.52 5.24 -13.28
C TYR A 410 20.60 5.72 -14.23
N TRP A 411 20.78 7.04 -14.35
CA TRP A 411 21.85 7.62 -15.14
C TRP A 411 23.23 7.19 -14.60
N ILE A 412 23.44 7.23 -13.29
CA ILE A 412 24.67 6.75 -12.65
C ILE A 412 24.90 5.28 -12.99
N PHE A 413 23.90 4.43 -12.80
CA PHE A 413 24.01 3.00 -13.09
C PHE A 413 24.33 2.72 -14.55
N GLU A 414 23.76 3.48 -15.48
CA GLU A 414 24.07 3.37 -16.91
C GLU A 414 25.52 3.83 -17.22
N GLN A 415 26.06 4.85 -16.54
CA GLN A 415 27.47 5.20 -16.71
C GLN A 415 28.38 4.07 -16.20
N LEU A 416 28.13 3.54 -15.00
CA LEU A 416 28.90 2.43 -14.44
C LEU A 416 28.80 1.18 -15.32
N ARG A 417 27.60 0.84 -15.82
CA ARG A 417 27.38 -0.33 -16.69
C ARG A 417 28.11 -0.23 -18.03
N LYS A 418 28.26 0.96 -18.59
CA LYS A 418 29.05 1.16 -19.81
C LYS A 418 30.52 0.80 -19.62
N GLU A 419 31.08 1.05 -18.45
CA GLU A 419 32.46 0.75 -18.13
C GLU A 419 32.64 -0.69 -17.62
N ASN A 420 31.72 -1.16 -16.79
CA ASN A 420 31.70 -2.52 -16.23
C ASN A 420 30.26 -3.09 -16.30
N PRO A 421 29.95 -3.92 -17.31
CA PRO A 421 28.63 -4.52 -17.46
C PRO A 421 28.18 -5.38 -16.27
N ASP A 422 29.11 -5.88 -15.48
CA ASP A 422 28.89 -6.78 -14.34
C ASP A 422 28.92 -6.03 -13.00
N PHE A 423 28.97 -4.69 -13.00
CA PHE A 423 29.14 -3.90 -11.77
C PHE A 423 28.08 -4.20 -10.71
N ILE A 424 26.84 -4.52 -11.11
CA ILE A 424 25.75 -4.89 -10.17
C ILE A 424 26.10 -6.18 -9.42
N SER A 425 26.47 -7.22 -10.13
CA SER A 425 26.82 -8.51 -9.49
C SER A 425 28.05 -8.40 -8.60
N GLU A 426 29.05 -7.65 -9.03
CA GLU A 426 30.26 -7.40 -8.24
C GLU A 426 29.95 -6.54 -7.00
N TYR A 427 29.10 -5.53 -7.14
CA TYR A 427 28.62 -4.72 -6.02
C TYR A 427 27.90 -5.56 -4.95
N PHE A 428 26.97 -6.44 -5.35
CA PHE A 428 26.26 -7.29 -4.39
C PHE A 428 27.16 -8.34 -3.74
N LYS A 429 28.10 -8.93 -4.49
CA LYS A 429 29.13 -9.84 -3.93
C LYS A 429 29.92 -9.14 -2.83
N LEU A 430 30.46 -7.98 -3.15
CA LEU A 430 31.28 -7.20 -2.23
C LEU A 430 30.47 -6.72 -1.03
N LYS A 431 29.26 -6.23 -1.26
CA LYS A 431 28.33 -5.81 -0.20
C LYS A 431 28.01 -6.94 0.78
N ARG A 432 27.75 -8.15 0.27
CA ARG A 432 27.48 -9.32 1.12
C ARG A 432 28.74 -9.74 1.91
N GLU A 433 29.91 -9.69 1.29
CA GLU A 433 31.17 -9.98 1.96
C GLU A 433 31.39 -9.04 3.15
N PHE A 434 31.23 -7.73 2.94
CA PHE A 434 31.37 -6.74 3.99
C PHE A 434 30.30 -6.87 5.08
N ALA A 435 29.04 -7.10 4.68
CA ALA A 435 27.95 -7.32 5.65
C ALA A 435 28.24 -8.50 6.57
N THR A 436 28.79 -9.58 6.03
CA THR A 436 29.11 -10.80 6.79
C THR A 436 30.33 -10.60 7.68
N ARG A 437 31.41 -10.03 7.14
CA ARG A 437 32.69 -9.86 7.83
C ARG A 437 32.64 -8.76 8.88
N GLU A 438 32.09 -7.60 8.52
CA GLU A 438 32.11 -6.39 9.36
C GLU A 438 30.77 -6.17 10.10
N LYS A 439 29.80 -7.07 9.94
CA LYS A 439 28.45 -6.98 10.54
C LYS A 439 27.72 -5.67 10.26
N ILE A 440 27.92 -5.11 9.08
CA ILE A 440 27.28 -3.87 8.67
C ILE A 440 25.84 -4.15 8.33
N THR A 441 24.92 -3.42 8.98
CA THR A 441 23.49 -3.58 8.78
C THR A 441 22.88 -2.49 7.90
N LYS A 442 23.63 -1.41 7.63
CA LYS A 442 23.15 -0.26 6.86
C LYS A 442 24.28 0.38 6.07
N TYR A 443 24.00 0.75 4.82
CA TYR A 443 24.94 1.46 3.96
C TYR A 443 24.37 2.84 3.62
N ASP A 444 25.05 3.89 4.08
CA ASP A 444 24.81 5.24 3.59
C ASP A 444 25.42 5.46 2.19
N ILE A 445 25.22 6.63 1.64
CA ILE A 445 25.72 6.97 0.31
C ILE A 445 27.25 6.90 0.25
N ASN A 446 27.99 7.29 1.32
CA ASN A 446 29.45 7.26 1.35
C ASN A 446 29.97 5.82 1.30
N ASN A 447 29.43 4.93 2.10
CA ASN A 447 29.74 3.50 2.07
C ASN A 447 29.41 2.87 0.72
N THR A 448 28.28 3.25 0.14
CA THR A 448 27.86 2.77 -1.19
C THR A 448 28.83 3.21 -2.28
N VAL A 449 29.24 4.49 -2.30
CA VAL A 449 30.22 5.00 -3.26
C VAL A 449 31.60 4.36 -3.07
N ALA A 450 31.99 4.07 -1.84
CA ALA A 450 33.22 3.36 -1.55
C ALA A 450 33.20 1.91 -2.10
N LEU A 451 32.07 1.18 -1.93
CA LEU A 451 31.93 -0.15 -2.56
C LEU A 451 31.99 -0.08 -4.08
N LEU A 452 31.27 0.87 -4.69
CA LEU A 452 31.31 1.08 -6.13
C LEU A 452 32.72 1.46 -6.62
N SER A 453 33.44 2.26 -5.84
CA SER A 453 34.86 2.59 -6.17
C SER A 453 35.74 1.34 -6.25
N ARG A 454 35.54 0.38 -5.33
CA ARG A 454 36.23 -0.90 -5.37
C ARG A 454 35.83 -1.74 -6.58
N VAL A 455 34.54 -1.84 -6.85
CA VAL A 455 34.01 -2.57 -8.02
C VAL A 455 34.58 -2.01 -9.32
N MET A 456 34.67 -0.68 -9.42
CA MET A 456 35.15 0.00 -10.62
C MET A 456 36.69 0.12 -10.68
N GLY A 457 37.42 -0.26 -9.61
CA GLY A 457 38.86 -0.16 -9.54
C GLY A 457 39.41 1.28 -9.59
N LYS A 458 38.57 2.27 -9.25
CA LYS A 458 38.92 3.70 -9.25
C LYS A 458 38.16 4.48 -8.19
N ASP A 459 38.74 5.60 -7.72
CA ASP A 459 38.07 6.49 -6.78
C ASP A 459 36.94 7.25 -7.46
N LEU A 460 35.71 6.94 -7.08
CA LEU A 460 34.50 7.56 -7.62
C LEU A 460 34.04 8.78 -6.83
N PHE A 461 34.58 9.07 -5.64
CA PHE A 461 34.13 10.22 -4.83
C PHE A 461 34.23 11.57 -5.56
N PRO A 462 35.32 11.88 -6.29
CA PRO A 462 35.40 13.11 -7.08
C PRO A 462 34.35 13.16 -8.19
N TRP A 463 34.07 12.01 -8.85
CA TRP A 463 33.09 11.93 -9.92
C TRP A 463 31.67 12.14 -9.39
N PHE A 464 31.32 11.54 -8.25
CA PHE A 464 30.02 11.75 -7.61
C PHE A 464 29.81 13.21 -7.21
N ASN A 465 30.83 13.83 -6.58
CA ASN A 465 30.77 15.26 -6.22
C ASN A 465 30.65 16.17 -7.44
N GLN A 466 31.34 15.86 -8.55
CA GLN A 466 31.20 16.59 -9.82
C GLN A 466 29.75 16.55 -10.35
N HIS A 467 29.03 15.47 -10.07
CA HIS A 467 27.62 15.33 -10.45
C HIS A 467 26.65 15.71 -9.32
N GLY A 468 27.08 16.59 -8.41
CA GLY A 468 26.21 17.18 -7.39
C GLY A 468 25.80 16.23 -6.27
N ILE A 469 26.38 15.03 -6.17
CA ILE A 469 26.09 14.10 -5.08
C ILE A 469 27.10 14.33 -3.97
N VAL A 470 26.62 14.86 -2.85
CA VAL A 470 27.48 15.23 -1.72
C VAL A 470 27.98 13.97 -1.02
N VAL A 471 29.23 13.63 -1.23
CA VAL A 471 29.91 12.47 -0.63
C VAL A 471 31.30 12.84 -0.13
N ASP A 472 31.69 12.26 1.01
CA ASP A 472 33.04 12.42 1.58
C ASP A 472 33.62 11.04 1.91
N LYS A 473 34.78 10.76 1.34
CA LYS A 473 35.52 9.50 1.53
C LYS A 473 35.86 9.26 3.01
N LYS A 474 36.07 10.32 3.80
CA LYS A 474 36.35 10.22 5.23
C LYS A 474 35.19 9.65 6.04
N ASN A 475 33.98 9.78 5.53
CA ASN A 475 32.75 9.27 6.16
C ASN A 475 32.44 7.81 5.77
N ALA A 476 33.22 7.20 4.89
CA ALA A 476 33.09 5.79 4.54
C ALA A 476 33.81 4.92 5.57
N GLU A 477 33.23 4.76 6.75
CA GLU A 477 33.85 4.15 7.94
C GLU A 477 34.37 2.72 7.71
N VAL A 478 33.80 2.01 6.76
CA VAL A 478 33.92 0.56 6.66
C VAL A 478 34.93 0.11 5.60
N ILE A 479 35.29 0.99 4.70
CA ILE A 479 36.05 0.62 3.52
C ILE A 479 37.43 1.29 3.52
N SER A 480 37.90 1.61 4.70
CA SER A 480 39.28 2.12 4.92
C SER A 480 40.32 1.08 4.52
N GLY A 481 40.68 1.09 3.28
CA GLY A 481 41.65 0.17 2.70
C GLY A 481 41.89 0.45 1.23
N TYR A 482 41.63 1.67 0.80
CA TYR A 482 42.10 2.24 -0.45
C TYR A 482 43.28 3.17 -0.20
#